data_60f0a1a04ed4495327ac9c0d78077f40
#
_entry.id   60f0a1a04ed4495327ac9c0d78077f40
#
_cell.length_a   1.000
_cell.length_b   1.000
_cell.length_c   1.000
_cell.angle_alpha   90.00
_cell.angle_beta   90.00
_cell.angle_gamma   90.00
#
_symmetry.space_group_name_H-M   'P 1'
#
loop_
_entity.id
_entity.type
_entity.pdbx_description
1 polymer ?
#
loop_
_entity_poly.entity_id
_entity_poly.type
_entity_poly.pdbx_seq_one_letter_code
_entity_poly.pdbx_strand_id
1 'polypeptide(L)'
;MLNIYTIKCLQDNYSYVLEETNSKLVAVVDPSEFNPIDKFINDKFKKIDFILNTHHHYDHTGGNIDLKKKYNCKIIGSKVDINRIPGIDIALNNNDNFNFGEISFKIILVPGHTLGHICYFSEKEKIIFTGDTLFSLGCGRVFEGTYSEMFNSLNKIKRLPKETKIYCGHEYTKKNLEFCYQYENNDFLNNKKNWIDSRIKNKLPTIPTTVEDELNSNIFLRCNEESVKKSLGMINAKELDIFRKLRDLKDSF
;
A
#
# COMPACT_ATOMS: atom_id res chain seq x y z
N MET A 1 -0.60 -4.53 -21.76
CA MET A 1 -0.07 -5.40 -20.66
C MET A 1 0.67 -4.51 -19.68
N LEU A 2 0.58 -4.78 -18.38
CA LEU A 2 1.24 -4.01 -17.32
C LEU A 2 2.37 -4.82 -16.68
N ASN A 3 3.60 -4.28 -16.73
CA ASN A 3 4.73 -4.77 -15.98
C ASN A 3 4.93 -3.91 -14.73
N ILE A 4 5.23 -4.54 -13.59
CA ILE A 4 5.46 -3.87 -12.30
C ILE A 4 6.82 -4.28 -11.77
N TYR A 5 7.68 -3.32 -11.48
CA TYR A 5 9.02 -3.51 -10.94
C TYR A 5 9.08 -2.89 -9.55
N THR A 6 9.43 -3.70 -8.54
CA THR A 6 9.59 -3.24 -7.15
C THR A 6 10.99 -2.70 -6.95
N ILE A 7 11.09 -1.44 -6.54
CA ILE A 7 12.36 -0.77 -6.22
C ILE A 7 12.41 -0.58 -4.70
N LYS A 8 13.45 -1.12 -4.08
CA LYS A 8 13.72 -0.89 -2.65
C LYS A 8 14.34 0.50 -2.50
N CYS A 9 13.76 1.30 -1.62
CA CYS A 9 14.19 2.65 -1.32
C CYS A 9 14.35 2.82 0.19
N LEU A 10 15.16 3.79 0.60
CA LEU A 10 15.41 4.11 1.99
C LEU A 10 15.76 2.84 2.81
N GLN A 11 15.17 2.70 4.00
CA GLN A 11 15.42 1.53 4.87
C GLN A 11 14.51 0.35 4.54
N ASP A 12 13.23 0.60 4.31
CA ASP A 12 12.20 -0.43 4.11
C ASP A 12 11.06 -0.02 3.15
N ASN A 13 11.19 1.13 2.47
CA ASN A 13 10.19 1.61 1.52
C ASN A 13 10.22 0.82 0.21
N TYR A 14 9.05 0.69 -0.40
CA TYR A 14 8.87 0.22 -1.75
C TYR A 14 8.32 1.33 -2.65
N SER A 15 9.06 1.63 -3.71
CA SER A 15 8.56 2.36 -4.87
C SER A 15 8.30 1.38 -6.01
N TYR A 16 7.33 1.66 -6.88
CA TYR A 16 7.00 0.77 -7.99
C TYR A 16 7.17 1.49 -9.32
N VAL A 17 7.92 0.88 -10.23
CA VAL A 17 7.96 1.34 -11.61
C VAL A 17 6.97 0.53 -12.42
N LEU A 18 6.08 1.21 -13.13
CA LEU A 18 5.05 0.64 -13.98
C LEU A 18 5.39 0.88 -15.44
N GLU A 19 5.25 -0.15 -16.27
CA GLU A 19 5.38 -0.05 -17.72
C GLU A 19 4.09 -0.54 -18.37
N GLU A 20 3.39 0.33 -19.10
CA GLU A 20 2.32 -0.10 -20.01
C GLU A 20 2.94 -0.37 -21.39
N THR A 21 2.94 -1.65 -21.79
CA THR A 21 3.77 -2.11 -22.92
C THR A 21 3.28 -1.66 -24.29
N ASN A 22 1.96 -1.42 -24.47
CA ASN A 22 1.39 -1.03 -25.76
C ASN A 22 1.68 0.45 -26.06
N SER A 23 1.40 1.34 -25.11
CA SER A 23 1.67 2.78 -25.22
C SER A 23 3.11 3.15 -24.87
N LYS A 24 3.87 2.21 -24.27
CA LYS A 24 5.22 2.42 -23.73
C LYS A 24 5.30 3.53 -22.69
N LEU A 25 4.20 3.79 -21.97
CA LEU A 25 4.18 4.73 -20.87
C LEU A 25 4.89 4.14 -19.65
N VAL A 26 5.59 5.00 -18.90
CA VAL A 26 6.29 4.64 -17.68
C VAL A 26 5.79 5.53 -16.54
N ALA A 27 5.39 4.92 -15.43
CA ALA A 27 5.02 5.63 -14.21
C ALA A 27 5.81 5.13 -13.01
N VAL A 28 5.93 5.97 -11.98
CA VAL A 28 6.51 5.61 -10.68
C VAL A 28 5.47 5.85 -9.60
N VAL A 29 5.17 4.83 -8.80
CA VAL A 29 4.31 4.96 -7.62
C VAL A 29 5.19 5.21 -6.42
N ASP A 30 4.88 6.26 -5.66
CA ASP A 30 5.52 6.66 -4.40
C ASP A 30 7.06 6.67 -4.49
N PRO A 31 7.66 7.59 -5.27
CA PRO A 31 9.11 7.68 -5.35
C PRO A 31 9.71 8.20 -4.04
N SER A 32 10.12 7.27 -3.17
CA SER A 32 10.66 7.58 -1.85
C SER A 32 11.95 8.39 -1.91
N GLU A 33 12.80 8.13 -2.90
CA GLU A 33 14.06 8.85 -3.12
C GLU A 33 14.47 8.79 -4.61
N PHE A 34 15.35 9.70 -5.00
CA PHE A 34 15.75 9.86 -6.40
C PHE A 34 16.65 8.73 -6.92
N ASN A 35 17.77 8.45 -6.23
CA ASN A 35 18.88 7.68 -6.79
C ASN A 35 18.55 6.25 -7.24
N PRO A 36 17.90 5.37 -6.45
CA PRO A 36 17.63 4.00 -6.89
C PRO A 36 16.63 3.95 -8.03
N ILE A 37 15.66 4.87 -8.05
CA ILE A 37 14.66 4.97 -9.11
C ILE A 37 15.32 5.48 -10.39
N ASP A 38 16.10 6.55 -10.31
CA ASP A 38 16.81 7.13 -11.45
C ASP A 38 17.74 6.12 -12.11
N LYS A 39 18.50 5.37 -11.33
CA LYS A 39 19.37 4.31 -11.84
C LYS A 39 18.56 3.27 -12.64
N PHE A 40 17.47 2.76 -12.05
CA PHE A 40 16.64 1.76 -12.73
C PHE A 40 16.02 2.30 -14.03
N ILE A 41 15.51 3.54 -13.99
CA ILE A 41 14.90 4.20 -15.16
C ILE A 41 15.95 4.43 -16.27
N ASN A 42 17.15 4.90 -15.93
CA ASN A 42 18.22 5.10 -16.90
C ASN A 42 18.69 3.80 -17.55
N ASP A 43 18.73 2.72 -16.78
CA ASP A 43 19.16 1.42 -17.31
C ASP A 43 18.12 0.82 -18.27
N LYS A 44 16.82 1.05 -18.02
CA LYS A 44 15.76 0.30 -18.69
C LYS A 44 14.88 1.15 -19.64
N PHE A 45 14.45 2.35 -19.24
CA PHE A 45 13.39 3.10 -19.94
C PHE A 45 13.82 4.46 -20.46
N LYS A 46 14.74 5.14 -19.77
CA LYS A 46 15.23 6.50 -20.06
C LYS A 46 14.17 7.59 -20.03
N LYS A 47 12.98 7.31 -19.49
CA LYS A 47 11.87 8.25 -19.34
C LYS A 47 10.98 7.89 -18.15
N ILE A 48 10.29 8.89 -17.62
CA ILE A 48 9.13 8.77 -16.74
C ILE A 48 8.06 9.68 -17.31
N ASP A 49 6.85 9.18 -17.51
CA ASP A 49 5.71 9.98 -17.97
C ASP A 49 4.90 10.50 -16.78
N PHE A 50 4.75 9.69 -15.71
CA PHE A 50 3.95 10.02 -14.54
C PHE A 50 4.60 9.58 -13.22
N ILE A 51 4.32 10.35 -12.17
CA ILE A 51 4.50 9.95 -10.77
C ILE A 51 3.11 9.86 -10.14
N LEU A 52 2.83 8.78 -9.42
CA LEU A 52 1.56 8.52 -8.76
C LEU A 52 1.81 8.48 -7.25
N ASN A 53 1.36 9.50 -6.51
CA ASN A 53 1.51 9.50 -5.05
C ASN A 53 0.24 9.00 -4.37
N THR A 54 0.38 8.06 -3.44
CA THR A 54 -0.72 7.58 -2.60
C THR A 54 -1.05 8.59 -1.51
N HIS A 55 -0.05 9.25 -0.93
CA HIS A 55 -0.20 10.30 0.08
C HIS A 55 1.04 11.20 0.13
N HIS A 56 1.05 12.19 1.02
CA HIS A 56 2.01 13.28 1.02
C HIS A 56 3.26 13.07 1.88
N HIS A 57 3.39 11.98 2.64
CA HIS A 57 4.56 11.78 3.49
C HIS A 57 5.86 11.78 2.68
N TYR A 58 6.92 12.30 3.31
CA TYR A 58 8.19 12.53 2.63
C TYR A 58 8.80 11.25 2.04
N ASP A 59 8.69 10.15 2.75
CA ASP A 59 9.19 8.85 2.31
C ASP A 59 8.37 8.19 1.17
N HIS A 60 7.31 8.86 0.69
CA HIS A 60 6.56 8.53 -0.52
C HIS A 60 6.68 9.59 -1.62
N THR A 61 7.19 10.77 -1.28
CA THR A 61 7.27 11.91 -2.20
C THR A 61 8.68 12.50 -2.35
N GLY A 62 9.66 11.95 -1.62
CA GLY A 62 11.02 12.52 -1.55
C GLY A 62 11.74 12.61 -2.89
N GLY A 63 11.43 11.71 -3.84
CA GLY A 63 11.96 11.73 -5.21
C GLY A 63 11.19 12.61 -6.19
N ASN A 64 10.01 13.14 -5.83
CA ASN A 64 9.10 13.83 -6.75
C ASN A 64 9.78 14.93 -7.58
N ILE A 65 10.35 15.91 -6.90
CA ILE A 65 10.86 17.14 -7.55
C ILE A 65 12.05 16.84 -8.44
N ASP A 66 13.01 16.02 -7.99
CA ASP A 66 14.20 15.70 -8.75
C ASP A 66 13.87 14.84 -9.97
N LEU A 67 12.98 13.86 -9.83
CA LEU A 67 12.51 13.06 -10.96
C LEU A 67 11.72 13.92 -11.96
N LYS A 68 10.81 14.78 -11.47
CA LYS A 68 10.07 15.71 -12.34
C LYS A 68 11.00 16.64 -13.10
N LYS A 69 12.00 17.21 -12.43
CA LYS A 69 13.00 18.09 -13.06
C LYS A 69 13.80 17.36 -14.15
N LYS A 70 14.19 16.11 -13.90
CA LYS A 70 15.01 15.34 -14.85
C LYS A 70 14.22 14.82 -16.04
N TYR A 71 13.02 14.27 -15.79
CA TYR A 71 12.24 13.55 -16.80
C TYR A 71 11.06 14.35 -17.38
N ASN A 72 10.80 15.55 -16.86
CA ASN A 72 9.66 16.40 -17.24
C ASN A 72 8.31 15.66 -17.14
N CYS A 73 8.17 14.79 -16.14
CA CYS A 73 6.97 13.99 -15.88
C CYS A 73 5.91 14.78 -15.10
N LYS A 74 4.65 14.30 -15.13
CA LYS A 74 3.56 14.87 -14.36
C LYS A 74 3.38 14.12 -13.05
N ILE A 75 3.14 14.85 -11.95
CA ILE A 75 2.87 14.30 -10.62
C ILE A 75 1.36 14.30 -10.37
N ILE A 76 0.84 13.14 -9.97
CA ILE A 76 -0.57 12.86 -9.75
C ILE A 76 -0.75 12.44 -8.30
N GLY A 77 -1.80 12.94 -7.65
CA GLY A 77 -2.10 12.58 -6.27
C GLY A 77 -3.48 13.04 -5.83
N SER A 78 -3.74 12.94 -4.53
CA SER A 78 -5.03 13.28 -3.94
C SER A 78 -5.31 14.79 -4.00
N LYS A 79 -6.54 15.16 -4.36
CA LYS A 79 -7.00 16.55 -4.28
C LYS A 79 -7.04 17.06 -2.84
N VAL A 80 -7.27 16.20 -1.86
CA VAL A 80 -7.22 16.57 -0.44
C VAL A 80 -5.82 17.05 -0.06
N ASP A 81 -4.78 16.47 -0.67
CA ASP A 81 -3.38 16.78 -0.40
C ASP A 81 -2.73 17.70 -1.44
N ILE A 82 -3.52 18.44 -2.21
CA ILE A 82 -3.03 19.30 -3.31
C ILE A 82 -1.93 20.29 -2.88
N ASN A 83 -1.99 20.78 -1.65
CA ASN A 83 -1.00 21.71 -1.09
C ASN A 83 0.13 21.03 -0.34
N ARG A 84 0.09 19.68 -0.19
CA ARG A 84 1.04 18.91 0.60
C ARG A 84 1.92 17.99 -0.25
N ILE A 85 1.43 17.54 -1.41
CA ILE A 85 2.22 16.72 -2.34
C ILE A 85 3.15 17.64 -3.16
N PRO A 86 4.50 17.50 -3.03
CA PRO A 86 5.44 18.37 -3.72
C PRO A 86 5.32 18.24 -5.24
N GLY A 87 5.09 19.36 -5.91
CA GLY A 87 5.09 19.46 -7.37
C GLY A 87 3.90 18.83 -8.09
N ILE A 88 2.79 18.57 -7.40
CA ILE A 88 1.58 17.97 -7.98
C ILE A 88 1.07 18.77 -9.19
N ASP A 89 0.73 18.07 -10.28
CA ASP A 89 0.14 18.64 -11.50
C ASP A 89 -1.32 18.27 -11.68
N ILE A 90 -1.69 17.04 -11.28
CA ILE A 90 -3.04 16.49 -11.47
C ILE A 90 -3.56 16.01 -10.12
N ALA A 91 -4.62 16.63 -9.64
CA ALA A 91 -5.26 16.30 -8.38
C ALA A 91 -6.55 15.50 -8.63
N LEU A 92 -6.65 14.33 -8.03
CA LEU A 92 -7.75 13.38 -8.22
C LEU A 92 -8.66 13.30 -6.99
N ASN A 93 -9.95 13.16 -7.24
CA ASN A 93 -10.96 12.93 -6.22
C ASN A 93 -11.24 11.41 -6.04
N ASN A 94 -11.96 11.10 -4.98
CA ASN A 94 -12.49 9.75 -4.80
C ASN A 94 -13.42 9.36 -5.96
N ASN A 95 -13.26 8.15 -6.47
CA ASN A 95 -13.95 7.57 -7.63
C ASN A 95 -13.57 8.15 -9.00
N ASP A 96 -12.64 9.08 -9.10
CA ASP A 96 -12.06 9.45 -10.38
C ASP A 96 -11.35 8.24 -11.01
N ASN A 97 -11.18 8.28 -12.34
CA ASN A 97 -10.35 7.33 -13.05
C ASN A 97 -9.13 8.04 -13.62
N PHE A 98 -7.96 7.46 -13.41
CA PHE A 98 -6.71 7.84 -14.06
C PHE A 98 -6.35 6.81 -15.12
N ASN A 99 -6.23 7.25 -16.39
CA ASN A 99 -5.87 6.36 -17.48
C ASN A 99 -4.36 6.42 -17.76
N PHE A 100 -3.70 5.29 -17.60
CA PHE A 100 -2.29 5.05 -17.89
C PHE A 100 -2.19 4.17 -19.14
N GLY A 101 -2.26 4.78 -20.31
CA GLY A 101 -2.44 4.07 -21.56
C GLY A 101 -3.77 3.32 -21.60
N GLU A 102 -3.72 2.01 -21.81
CA GLU A 102 -4.90 1.13 -21.80
C GLU A 102 -5.31 0.66 -20.39
N ILE A 103 -4.52 1.01 -19.36
CA ILE A 103 -4.79 0.66 -17.97
C ILE A 103 -5.58 1.77 -17.32
N SER A 104 -6.70 1.44 -16.70
CA SER A 104 -7.49 2.38 -15.90
C SER A 104 -7.32 2.09 -14.43
N PHE A 105 -6.96 3.11 -13.66
CA PHE A 105 -6.91 3.09 -12.20
C PHE A 105 -8.07 3.89 -11.64
N LYS A 106 -8.98 3.21 -10.93
CA LYS A 106 -9.98 3.85 -10.09
C LYS A 106 -9.32 4.36 -8.82
N ILE A 107 -9.62 5.60 -8.45
CA ILE A 107 -9.12 6.23 -7.23
C ILE A 107 -10.06 5.93 -6.07
N ILE A 108 -9.50 5.36 -5.01
CA ILE A 108 -10.23 5.05 -3.77
C ILE A 108 -9.64 5.90 -2.65
N LEU A 109 -10.39 6.86 -2.14
CA LEU A 109 -10.00 7.66 -0.96
C LEU A 109 -10.11 6.78 0.29
N VAL A 110 -9.02 6.70 1.05
CA VAL A 110 -8.84 5.82 2.22
C VAL A 110 -8.25 6.60 3.40
N PRO A 111 -9.02 7.55 3.99
CA PRO A 111 -8.54 8.34 5.12
C PRO A 111 -8.27 7.47 6.34
N GLY A 112 -7.29 7.88 7.15
CA GLY A 112 -6.87 7.20 8.37
C GLY A 112 -5.41 7.44 8.67
N HIS A 113 -4.50 6.88 7.89
CA HIS A 113 -3.07 7.16 7.99
C HIS A 113 -2.79 8.65 7.73
N THR A 114 -3.25 9.16 6.59
CA THR A 114 -3.44 10.60 6.34
C THR A 114 -4.88 10.85 5.91
N LEU A 115 -5.35 12.10 5.94
CA LEU A 115 -6.71 12.45 5.51
C LEU A 115 -6.87 12.35 4.00
N GLY A 116 -5.81 12.63 3.25
CA GLY A 116 -5.82 12.63 1.78
C GLY A 116 -5.31 11.34 1.15
N HIS A 117 -5.12 10.27 1.92
CA HIS A 117 -4.58 9.02 1.38
C HIS A 117 -5.51 8.40 0.34
N ILE A 118 -4.97 8.03 -0.83
CA ILE A 118 -5.68 7.35 -1.92
C ILE A 118 -4.99 6.04 -2.29
N CYS A 119 -5.79 5.10 -2.79
CA CYS A 119 -5.30 3.90 -3.46
C CYS A 119 -5.56 4.00 -4.97
N TYR A 120 -4.67 3.41 -5.77
CA TYR A 120 -4.85 3.24 -7.21
C TYR A 120 -5.25 1.78 -7.48
N PHE A 121 -6.49 1.55 -7.86
CA PHE A 121 -7.06 0.22 -8.11
C PHE A 121 -7.35 -0.01 -9.59
N SER A 122 -6.80 -1.05 -10.18
CA SER A 122 -7.17 -1.52 -11.51
C SER A 122 -7.86 -2.88 -11.42
N GLU A 123 -9.16 -2.89 -11.70
CA GLU A 123 -9.97 -4.11 -11.67
C GLU A 123 -9.53 -5.08 -12.78
N LYS A 124 -9.28 -4.57 -13.99
CA LYS A 124 -8.84 -5.37 -15.15
C LYS A 124 -7.51 -6.08 -14.88
N GLU A 125 -6.55 -5.37 -14.30
CA GLU A 125 -5.22 -5.92 -13.99
C GLU A 125 -5.19 -6.67 -12.64
N LYS A 126 -6.28 -6.60 -11.86
CA LYS A 126 -6.42 -7.18 -10.52
C LYS A 126 -5.29 -6.75 -9.58
N ILE A 127 -5.04 -5.46 -9.51
CA ILE A 127 -3.99 -4.87 -8.67
C ILE A 127 -4.49 -3.63 -7.92
N ILE A 128 -3.89 -3.39 -6.76
CA ILE A 128 -4.08 -2.16 -6.00
C ILE A 128 -2.75 -1.71 -5.36
N PHE A 129 -2.45 -0.41 -5.46
CA PHE A 129 -1.40 0.24 -4.69
C PHE A 129 -2.03 0.89 -3.47
N THR A 130 -1.66 0.40 -2.27
CA THR A 130 -2.31 0.76 -1.00
C THR A 130 -1.51 1.75 -0.16
N GLY A 131 -0.28 2.10 -0.59
CA GLY A 131 0.62 2.92 0.22
C GLY A 131 0.65 2.42 1.66
N ASP A 132 0.32 3.32 2.59
CA ASP A 132 0.37 3.06 4.02
C ASP A 132 -1.02 2.82 4.66
N THR A 133 -2.01 2.45 3.87
CA THR A 133 -3.32 2.04 4.42
C THR A 133 -3.32 0.58 4.82
N LEU A 134 -2.96 -0.33 3.91
CA LEU A 134 -2.93 -1.78 4.16
C LEU A 134 -1.55 -2.34 3.78
N PHE A 135 -0.91 -3.01 4.72
CA PHE A 135 0.33 -3.77 4.53
C PHE A 135 0.04 -5.27 4.54
N SER A 136 1.00 -6.07 4.08
CA SER A 136 0.94 -7.51 4.34
C SER A 136 0.94 -7.77 5.84
N LEU A 137 -0.11 -8.45 6.34
CA LEU A 137 -0.35 -8.78 7.74
C LEU A 137 -0.52 -7.58 8.69
N GLY A 138 -0.79 -6.40 8.16
CA GLY A 138 -0.87 -5.19 8.98
C GLY A 138 -1.60 -4.04 8.32
N CYS A 139 -1.68 -2.92 9.03
CA CYS A 139 -2.18 -1.65 8.49
C CYS A 139 -1.36 -0.48 9.04
N GLY A 140 -1.50 0.69 8.40
CA GLY A 140 -0.82 1.91 8.80
C GLY A 140 -1.24 2.43 10.17
N ARG A 141 -0.37 3.25 10.77
CA ARG A 141 -0.73 4.07 11.94
C ARG A 141 -1.77 5.11 11.56
N VAL A 142 -2.60 5.49 12.52
CA VAL A 142 -3.59 6.55 12.35
C VAL A 142 -2.96 7.86 12.83
N PHE A 143 -2.39 8.64 11.90
CA PHE A 143 -1.74 9.91 12.26
C PHE A 143 -2.70 11.10 12.18
N GLU A 144 -3.51 11.19 11.12
CA GLU A 144 -4.36 12.36 10.88
C GLU A 144 -5.85 12.05 11.02
N GLY A 145 -6.27 10.83 10.64
CA GLY A 145 -7.65 10.43 10.71
C GLY A 145 -8.04 9.84 12.06
N THR A 146 -9.21 9.22 12.07
CA THR A 146 -9.76 8.48 13.22
C THR A 146 -9.65 6.97 12.99
N TYR A 147 -9.73 6.19 14.07
CA TYR A 147 -9.84 4.72 13.97
C TYR A 147 -11.02 4.28 13.12
N SER A 148 -12.15 4.99 13.20
CA SER A 148 -13.33 4.71 12.38
C SER A 148 -13.06 4.92 10.89
N GLU A 149 -12.36 5.98 10.51
CA GLU A 149 -12.00 6.24 9.13
C GLU A 149 -11.03 5.18 8.60
N MET A 150 -9.97 4.84 9.35
CA MET A 150 -9.03 3.78 8.96
C MET A 150 -9.75 2.42 8.83
N PHE A 151 -10.58 2.06 9.80
CA PHE A 151 -11.37 0.82 9.75
C PHE A 151 -12.28 0.76 8.52
N ASN A 152 -12.97 1.86 8.20
CA ASN A 152 -13.81 1.97 7.00
C ASN A 152 -12.96 1.90 5.72
N SER A 153 -11.77 2.47 5.72
CA SER A 153 -10.83 2.43 4.60
C SER A 153 -10.33 1.01 4.35
N LEU A 154 -9.97 0.27 5.40
CA LEU A 154 -9.63 -1.15 5.29
C LEU A 154 -10.81 -1.98 4.78
N ASN A 155 -12.03 -1.69 5.22
CA ASN A 155 -13.23 -2.38 4.74
C ASN A 155 -13.54 -2.11 3.25
N LYS A 156 -13.12 -0.98 2.68
CA LYS A 156 -13.19 -0.75 1.22
C LYS A 156 -12.27 -1.72 0.48
N ILE A 157 -11.04 -1.88 0.95
CA ILE A 157 -10.05 -2.79 0.34
C ILE A 157 -10.47 -4.26 0.53
N LYS A 158 -10.96 -4.61 1.72
CA LYS A 158 -11.47 -5.95 2.08
C LYS A 158 -12.56 -6.47 1.11
N ARG A 159 -13.33 -5.56 0.48
CA ARG A 159 -14.43 -5.89 -0.44
C ARG A 159 -14.01 -6.03 -1.90
N LEU A 160 -12.74 -5.79 -2.23
CA LEU A 160 -12.23 -5.99 -3.59
C LEU A 160 -12.17 -7.48 -3.95
N PRO A 161 -12.10 -7.83 -5.23
CA PRO A 161 -11.94 -9.21 -5.66
C PRO A 161 -10.77 -9.88 -4.95
N LYS A 162 -10.97 -11.12 -4.49
CA LYS A 162 -10.01 -11.86 -3.65
C LYS A 162 -8.63 -12.01 -4.28
N GLU A 163 -8.58 -12.16 -5.59
CA GLU A 163 -7.35 -12.31 -6.37
C GLU A 163 -6.59 -10.99 -6.59
N THR A 164 -7.11 -9.85 -6.12
CA THR A 164 -6.45 -8.55 -6.26
C THR A 164 -5.11 -8.56 -5.52
N LYS A 165 -4.04 -8.33 -6.27
CA LYS A 165 -2.68 -8.20 -5.73
C LYS A 165 -2.50 -6.83 -5.09
N ILE A 166 -1.96 -6.81 -3.88
CA ILE A 166 -1.76 -5.62 -3.06
C ILE A 166 -0.27 -5.27 -3.05
N TYR A 167 0.03 -4.03 -3.46
CA TYR A 167 1.35 -3.42 -3.45
C TYR A 167 1.35 -2.28 -2.42
N CYS A 168 1.97 -2.52 -1.26
CA CYS A 168 2.01 -1.58 -0.14
C CYS A 168 3.31 -0.77 -0.09
N GLY A 169 3.36 0.26 0.77
CA GLY A 169 4.48 1.20 0.84
C GLY A 169 5.75 0.65 1.49
N HIS A 170 5.66 -0.37 2.36
CA HIS A 170 6.79 -0.80 3.19
C HIS A 170 6.93 -2.33 3.33
N GLU A 171 8.17 -2.77 3.58
CA GLU A 171 8.53 -4.15 3.92
C GLU A 171 8.39 -4.41 5.44
N TYR A 172 7.16 -4.39 5.94
CA TYR A 172 6.86 -4.64 7.36
C TYR A 172 6.39 -6.06 7.65
N THR A 173 6.33 -6.93 6.66
CA THR A 173 5.65 -8.23 6.73
C THR A 173 6.15 -9.11 7.86
N LYS A 174 7.46 -9.20 8.08
CA LYS A 174 8.02 -10.01 9.17
C LYS A 174 7.59 -9.49 10.55
N LYS A 175 7.74 -8.18 10.78
CA LYS A 175 7.34 -7.54 12.04
C LYS A 175 5.83 -7.61 12.27
N ASN A 176 5.05 -7.53 11.20
CA ASN A 176 3.61 -7.69 11.26
C ASN A 176 3.22 -9.15 11.60
N LEU A 177 3.91 -10.14 11.03
CA LEU A 177 3.72 -11.54 11.34
C LEU A 177 3.98 -11.83 12.83
N GLU A 178 5.08 -11.31 13.37
CA GLU A 178 5.42 -11.45 14.80
C GLU A 178 4.33 -10.88 15.70
N PHE A 179 3.72 -9.77 15.30
CA PHE A 179 2.57 -9.20 16.01
C PHE A 179 1.31 -10.07 15.87
N CYS A 180 0.98 -10.54 14.65
CA CYS A 180 -0.18 -11.41 14.44
C CYS A 180 -0.14 -12.65 15.34
N TYR A 181 1.03 -13.27 15.51
CA TYR A 181 1.20 -14.46 16.35
C TYR A 181 0.91 -14.24 17.83
N GLN A 182 0.89 -13.02 18.33
CA GLN A 182 0.52 -12.74 19.71
C GLN A 182 -0.99 -12.92 19.97
N TYR A 183 -1.80 -12.82 18.91
CA TYR A 183 -3.26 -12.80 19.02
C TYR A 183 -3.96 -13.90 18.23
N GLU A 184 -3.28 -14.48 17.26
CA GLU A 184 -3.83 -15.56 16.45
C GLU A 184 -2.74 -16.54 16.02
N ASN A 185 -3.05 -17.85 16.07
CA ASN A 185 -2.19 -18.90 15.53
C ASN A 185 -3.06 -19.86 14.74
N ASN A 186 -2.91 -19.86 13.42
CA ASN A 186 -3.64 -20.75 12.53
C ASN A 186 -2.71 -21.29 11.44
N ASP A 187 -3.14 -22.34 10.76
CA ASP A 187 -2.34 -23.01 9.74
C ASP A 187 -1.96 -22.09 8.59
N PHE A 188 -2.81 -21.11 8.27
CA PHE A 188 -2.56 -20.16 7.21
C PHE A 188 -1.38 -19.23 7.56
N LEU A 189 -1.37 -18.70 8.78
CA LEU A 189 -0.24 -17.90 9.29
C LEU A 189 1.05 -18.73 9.33
N ASN A 190 0.97 -19.99 9.76
CA ASN A 190 2.13 -20.90 9.82
C ASN A 190 2.73 -21.17 8.44
N ASN A 191 1.88 -21.42 7.45
CA ASN A 191 2.31 -21.61 6.06
C ASN A 191 2.92 -20.32 5.49
N LYS A 192 2.29 -19.16 5.76
CA LYS A 192 2.77 -17.85 5.31
C LYS A 192 4.12 -17.50 5.94
N LYS A 193 4.36 -17.89 7.20
CA LYS A 193 5.66 -17.73 7.86
C LYS A 193 6.81 -18.39 7.09
N ASN A 194 6.65 -19.64 6.70
CA ASN A 194 7.68 -20.37 5.98
C ASN A 194 8.01 -19.69 4.65
N TRP A 195 6.99 -19.18 3.95
CA TRP A 195 7.17 -18.43 2.72
C TRP A 195 7.90 -17.09 2.97
N ILE A 196 7.49 -16.32 3.99
CA ILE A 196 8.12 -15.04 4.38
C ILE A 196 9.59 -15.26 4.72
N ASP A 197 9.91 -16.25 5.58
CA ASP A 197 11.28 -16.55 6.00
C ASP A 197 12.16 -16.91 4.79
N SER A 198 11.63 -17.68 3.84
CA SER A 198 12.32 -18.00 2.58
C SER A 198 12.59 -16.76 1.73
N ARG A 199 11.60 -15.86 1.58
CA ARG A 199 11.76 -14.61 0.81
C ARG A 199 12.83 -13.72 1.43
N ILE A 200 12.78 -13.51 2.74
CA ILE A 200 13.76 -12.68 3.47
C ILE A 200 15.16 -13.26 3.37
N LYS A 201 15.31 -14.58 3.59
CA LYS A 201 16.61 -15.28 3.45
C LYS A 201 17.24 -15.04 2.07
N ASN A 202 16.41 -14.99 1.03
CA ASN A 202 16.86 -14.76 -0.35
C ASN A 202 16.87 -13.27 -0.73
N LYS A 203 16.67 -12.33 0.21
CA LYS A 203 16.63 -10.88 -0.01
C LYS A 203 15.57 -10.46 -1.03
N LEU A 204 14.51 -11.25 -1.17
CA LEU A 204 13.38 -10.98 -2.07
C LEU A 204 12.27 -10.23 -1.32
N PRO A 205 11.48 -9.37 -2.01
CA PRO A 205 10.31 -8.72 -1.42
C PRO A 205 9.27 -9.74 -0.95
N THR A 206 8.57 -9.45 0.15
CA THR A 206 7.44 -10.27 0.61
C THR A 206 6.09 -9.81 0.05
N ILE A 207 6.12 -8.94 -0.95
CA ILE A 207 4.96 -8.43 -1.70
C ILE A 207 5.10 -8.80 -3.20
N PRO A 208 4.01 -8.76 -3.97
CA PRO A 208 2.63 -8.48 -3.54
C PRO A 208 2.05 -9.61 -2.68
N THR A 209 1.12 -9.23 -1.80
CA THR A 209 0.15 -10.12 -1.19
C THR A 209 -1.16 -10.07 -1.98
N THR A 210 -2.21 -10.79 -1.56
CA THR A 210 -3.55 -10.71 -2.18
C THR A 210 -4.61 -10.36 -1.16
N VAL A 211 -5.76 -9.86 -1.61
CA VAL A 211 -6.91 -9.64 -0.72
C VAL A 211 -7.29 -10.93 0.00
N GLU A 212 -7.26 -12.08 -0.69
CA GLU A 212 -7.54 -13.38 -0.07
C GLU A 212 -6.55 -13.74 1.03
N ASP A 213 -5.24 -13.54 0.79
CA ASP A 213 -4.21 -13.76 1.80
C ASP A 213 -4.45 -12.91 3.05
N GLU A 214 -4.76 -11.63 2.86
CA GLU A 214 -4.98 -10.72 3.97
C GLU A 214 -6.28 -11.02 4.72
N LEU A 215 -7.34 -11.47 4.04
CA LEU A 215 -8.58 -11.94 4.68
C LEU A 215 -8.34 -13.15 5.59
N ASN A 216 -7.40 -14.02 5.24
CA ASN A 216 -7.11 -15.23 5.98
C ASN A 216 -6.07 -15.04 7.10
N SER A 217 -5.27 -13.97 7.06
CA SER A 217 -4.09 -13.83 7.92
C SER A 217 -3.96 -12.49 8.65
N ASN A 218 -4.51 -11.39 8.11
CA ASN A 218 -4.33 -10.07 8.67
C ASN A 218 -5.36 -9.79 9.78
N ILE A 219 -4.93 -9.76 11.03
CA ILE A 219 -5.82 -9.58 12.19
C ILE A 219 -6.62 -8.26 12.15
N PHE A 220 -6.12 -7.22 11.48
CA PHE A 220 -6.83 -5.95 11.32
C PHE A 220 -8.02 -6.07 10.34
N LEU A 221 -8.02 -7.04 9.42
CA LEU A 221 -9.15 -7.38 8.57
C LEU A 221 -10.08 -8.45 9.18
N ARG A 222 -9.66 -9.07 10.29
CA ARG A 222 -10.30 -10.20 10.96
C ARG A 222 -10.90 -9.82 12.33
N CYS A 223 -11.23 -8.54 12.53
CA CYS A 223 -11.81 -8.02 13.77
C CYS A 223 -13.18 -8.63 14.12
N ASN A 224 -13.86 -9.26 13.16
CA ASN A 224 -15.10 -10.02 13.36
C ASN A 224 -14.86 -11.43 13.89
N GLU A 225 -13.67 -12.01 13.73
CA GLU A 225 -13.36 -13.39 14.06
C GLU A 225 -13.37 -13.63 15.59
N GLU A 226 -14.01 -14.73 16.00
CA GLU A 226 -14.14 -15.07 17.41
C GLU A 226 -12.77 -15.36 18.05
N SER A 227 -11.84 -15.98 17.31
CA SER A 227 -10.47 -16.23 17.74
C SER A 227 -9.76 -14.95 18.15
N VAL A 228 -9.82 -13.90 17.30
CA VAL A 228 -9.21 -12.59 17.57
C VAL A 228 -9.89 -11.90 18.76
N LYS A 229 -11.22 -11.93 18.85
CA LYS A 229 -11.97 -11.37 19.98
C LYS A 229 -11.62 -12.06 21.30
N LYS A 230 -11.51 -13.39 21.29
CA LYS A 230 -11.13 -14.18 22.48
C LYS A 230 -9.71 -13.87 22.95
N SER A 231 -8.76 -13.78 22.04
CA SER A 231 -7.35 -13.48 22.39
C SER A 231 -7.19 -12.11 23.06
N LEU A 232 -8.09 -11.16 22.74
CA LEU A 232 -8.12 -9.83 23.35
C LEU A 232 -8.99 -9.76 24.62
N GLY A 233 -9.72 -10.83 24.98
CA GLY A 233 -10.70 -10.81 26.07
C GLY A 233 -11.95 -9.97 25.78
N MET A 234 -12.28 -9.76 24.49
CA MET A 234 -13.30 -8.80 24.03
C MET A 234 -14.39 -9.47 23.18
N ILE A 235 -14.90 -10.64 23.60
CA ILE A 235 -15.81 -11.49 22.81
C ILE A 235 -17.06 -10.73 22.32
N ASN A 236 -17.65 -9.89 23.18
CA ASN A 236 -18.90 -9.17 22.89
C ASN A 236 -18.65 -7.77 22.26
N ALA A 237 -17.40 -7.40 21.98
CA ALA A 237 -17.08 -6.08 21.46
C ALA A 237 -17.44 -5.95 19.97
N LYS A 238 -17.72 -4.72 19.54
CA LYS A 238 -17.89 -4.37 18.12
C LYS A 238 -16.55 -4.46 17.40
N GLU A 239 -16.59 -4.74 16.11
CA GLU A 239 -15.38 -4.85 15.26
C GLU A 239 -14.47 -3.60 15.34
N LEU A 240 -15.06 -2.42 15.37
CA LEU A 240 -14.31 -1.16 15.48
C LEU A 240 -13.53 -1.07 16.82
N ASP A 241 -14.09 -1.58 17.92
CA ASP A 241 -13.42 -1.56 19.22
C ASP A 241 -12.28 -2.59 19.26
N ILE A 242 -12.44 -3.74 18.58
CA ILE A 242 -11.38 -4.72 18.34
C ILE A 242 -10.27 -4.10 17.51
N PHE A 243 -10.61 -3.44 16.39
CA PHE A 243 -9.64 -2.75 15.55
C PHE A 243 -8.85 -1.70 16.34
N ARG A 244 -9.53 -0.84 17.11
CA ARG A 244 -8.88 0.16 17.96
C ARG A 244 -7.89 -0.49 18.92
N LYS A 245 -8.32 -1.52 19.64
CA LYS A 245 -7.47 -2.24 20.58
C LYS A 245 -6.23 -2.83 19.93
N LEU A 246 -6.39 -3.47 18.78
CA LEU A 246 -5.27 -4.01 18.00
C LEU A 246 -4.30 -2.92 17.51
N ARG A 247 -4.82 -1.76 17.09
CA ARG A 247 -3.97 -0.67 16.63
C ARG A 247 -3.17 -0.07 17.78
N ASP A 248 -3.80 0.18 18.94
CA ASP A 248 -3.13 0.66 20.15
C ASP A 248 -2.00 -0.31 20.60
N LEU A 249 -2.29 -1.61 20.58
CA LEU A 249 -1.30 -2.64 20.92
C LEU A 249 -0.15 -2.68 19.91
N LYS A 250 -0.44 -2.52 18.61
CA LYS A 250 0.60 -2.49 17.57
C LYS A 250 1.44 -1.22 17.63
N ASP A 251 0.89 -0.10 18.08
CA ASP A 251 1.63 1.16 18.22
C ASP A 251 2.67 1.13 19.35
N SER A 252 2.46 0.26 20.33
CA SER A 252 3.37 0.00 21.46
C SER A 252 4.28 -1.22 21.25
N PHE A 253 4.11 -1.99 20.17
CA PHE A 253 4.91 -3.16 19.80
C PHE A 253 6.16 -2.74 18.99
#